data_bd76133d9d9448b3b8b648d44bbd9840
#
_entry.id   bd76133d9d9448b3b8b648d44bbd9840
#
_cell.length_a   1.000
_cell.length_b   1.000
_cell.length_c   1.000
_cell.angle_alpha   90.00
_cell.angle_beta   90.00
_cell.angle_gamma   90.00
#
_symmetry.space_group_name_H-M   'P 1'
#
loop_
_entity.id
_entity.type
_entity.pdbx_description
1 polymer ?
#
loop_
_entity_poly.entity_id
_entity_poly.type
_entity_poly.pdbx_seq_one_letter_code
_entity_poly.pdbx_strand_id
1 'polypeptide(L)'
;IAKNKKKKQNIYKIDTENIEIDEIQKAKKYLTLNLKNLKGEITGGEISRNGQKCLIKTYKNVFLWERKKDEKWKNIWSQAPKILKYIPESQGEAICWSNDENAYFTLSENENSDQEQNLFKYLKN
;
A
#
# COMPACT_ATOMS: atom_id res chain seq x y z
N ILE A 1 -7.89 1.66 0.40
CA ILE A 1 -7.59 2.16 1.78
C ILE A 1 -8.15 3.55 1.87
N ALA A 2 -9.03 3.81 2.85
CA ALA A 2 -9.58 5.15 3.03
C ALA A 2 -8.57 6.02 3.81
N LYS A 3 -8.14 7.13 3.20
CA LYS A 3 -7.30 8.12 3.89
C LYS A 3 -8.06 8.69 5.09
N ASN A 4 -7.53 8.53 6.29
CA ASN A 4 -8.10 9.11 7.50
C ASN A 4 -6.95 9.52 8.43
N LYS A 5 -6.98 10.76 8.95
CA LYS A 5 -6.01 11.30 9.92
C LYS A 5 -5.97 10.55 11.26
N LYS A 6 -6.83 9.57 11.46
CA LYS A 6 -6.88 8.76 12.69
C LYS A 6 -5.81 7.67 12.67
N LYS A 7 -5.29 7.31 13.86
CA LYS A 7 -4.32 6.23 14.09
C LYS A 7 -4.81 4.82 13.69
N LYS A 8 -6.04 4.70 13.21
CA LYS A 8 -6.67 3.45 12.74
C LYS A 8 -7.17 3.66 11.33
N GLN A 9 -6.79 2.80 10.41
CA GLN A 9 -7.24 2.81 9.01
C GLN A 9 -8.06 1.55 8.72
N ASN A 10 -9.19 1.72 8.05
CA ASN A 10 -10.01 0.60 7.64
C ASN A 10 -9.53 0.08 6.28
N ILE A 11 -9.38 -1.23 6.20
CA ILE A 11 -9.19 -1.95 4.94
C ILE A 11 -10.54 -2.53 4.55
N TYR A 12 -10.91 -2.30 3.31
CA TYR A 12 -12.14 -2.80 2.70
C TYR A 12 -11.81 -3.84 1.65
N LYS A 13 -12.68 -4.80 1.48
CA LYS A 13 -12.61 -5.82 0.43
C LYS A 13 -13.83 -5.66 -0.48
N ILE A 14 -13.60 -5.74 -1.79
CA ILE A 14 -14.63 -5.91 -2.81
C ILE A 14 -14.45 -7.31 -3.37
N ASP A 15 -15.54 -8.05 -3.50
CA ASP A 15 -15.57 -9.32 -4.20
C ASP A 15 -15.73 -9.02 -5.68
N THR A 16 -14.77 -9.48 -6.48
CA THR A 16 -14.73 -9.20 -7.93
C THR A 16 -15.18 -10.40 -8.79
N GLU A 17 -15.48 -11.54 -8.16
CA GLU A 17 -15.84 -12.76 -8.92
C GLU A 17 -17.23 -12.70 -9.55
N ASN A 18 -18.11 -11.86 -9.02
CA ASN A 18 -19.51 -11.73 -9.47
C ASN A 18 -19.90 -10.28 -9.72
N ILE A 19 -19.01 -9.47 -10.28
CA ILE A 19 -19.34 -8.09 -10.66
C ILE A 19 -20.02 -8.11 -12.02
N GLU A 20 -21.27 -7.66 -12.06
CA GLU A 20 -21.95 -7.36 -13.31
C GLU A 20 -21.56 -5.95 -13.78
N ILE A 21 -21.59 -5.76 -15.12
CA ILE A 21 -21.31 -4.46 -15.74
C ILE A 21 -22.39 -3.47 -15.30
N ASP A 22 -21.99 -2.25 -14.97
CA ASP A 22 -22.86 -1.15 -14.52
C ASP A 22 -23.52 -1.32 -13.14
N GLU A 23 -23.15 -2.33 -12.34
CA GLU A 23 -23.61 -2.45 -10.97
C GLU A 23 -22.69 -1.74 -9.96
N ILE A 24 -23.32 -1.09 -8.97
CA ILE A 24 -22.62 -0.48 -7.85
C ILE A 24 -22.24 -1.56 -6.84
N GLN A 25 -20.95 -1.84 -6.72
CA GLN A 25 -20.42 -2.77 -5.72
C GLN A 25 -20.13 -2.07 -4.39
N LYS A 26 -20.57 -2.69 -3.30
CA LYS A 26 -20.31 -2.19 -1.95
C LYS A 26 -19.07 -2.82 -1.37
N ALA A 27 -18.06 -1.99 -1.08
CA ALA A 27 -16.88 -2.42 -0.33
C ALA A 27 -17.25 -2.82 1.10
N LYS A 28 -16.95 -4.06 1.51
CA LYS A 28 -17.17 -4.56 2.86
C LYS A 28 -15.92 -4.31 3.71
N LYS A 29 -16.10 -3.77 4.91
CA LYS A 29 -14.99 -3.61 5.86
C LYS A 29 -14.40 -4.99 6.16
N TYR A 30 -13.12 -5.15 5.87
CA TYR A 30 -12.38 -6.39 6.09
C TYR A 30 -11.71 -6.42 7.46
N LEU A 31 -10.96 -5.35 7.77
CA LEU A 31 -10.32 -5.18 9.08
C LEU A 31 -9.99 -3.69 9.34
N THR A 32 -9.56 -3.42 10.57
CA THR A 32 -8.97 -2.13 10.94
C THR A 32 -7.49 -2.33 11.21
N LEU A 33 -6.64 -1.68 10.41
CA LEU A 33 -5.20 -1.66 10.60
C LEU A 33 -4.86 -0.66 11.72
N ASN A 34 -4.13 -1.12 12.72
CA ASN A 34 -3.67 -0.26 13.81
C ASN A 34 -2.31 0.35 13.44
N LEU A 35 -2.31 1.64 13.16
CA LEU A 35 -1.12 2.39 12.72
C LEU A 35 -0.33 3.00 13.89
N LYS A 36 -0.54 2.59 15.13
CA LYS A 36 0.18 3.18 16.28
C LYS A 36 1.71 3.17 16.09
N ASN A 37 2.22 2.15 15.38
CA ASN A 37 3.64 1.98 15.10
C ASN A 37 4.03 2.45 13.68
N LEU A 38 3.06 2.84 12.85
CA LEU A 38 3.30 3.35 11.49
C LEU A 38 3.21 4.88 11.54
N LYS A 39 4.35 5.53 11.44
CA LYS A 39 4.40 7.00 11.42
C LYS A 39 3.89 7.53 10.08
N GLY A 40 2.87 8.38 10.11
CA GLY A 40 2.35 9.09 8.95
C GLY A 40 1.00 8.58 8.43
N GLU A 41 0.42 9.32 7.50
CA GLU A 41 -0.81 8.97 6.79
C GLU A 41 -0.50 7.98 5.67
N ILE A 42 -1.39 7.00 5.45
CA ILE A 42 -1.26 6.09 4.30
C ILE A 42 -1.57 6.86 3.03
N THR A 43 -0.63 6.82 2.09
CA THR A 43 -0.73 7.50 0.80
C THR A 43 -0.90 6.53 -0.36
N GLY A 44 -0.44 5.30 -0.21
CA GLY A 44 -0.57 4.29 -1.26
C GLY A 44 -0.34 2.88 -0.75
N GLY A 45 -0.58 1.91 -1.61
CA GLY A 45 -0.30 0.51 -1.32
C GLY A 45 -0.64 -0.41 -2.47
N GLU A 46 0.04 -1.54 -2.54
CA GLU A 46 -0.17 -2.53 -3.57
C GLU A 46 0.05 -3.95 -3.02
N ILE A 47 -0.73 -4.89 -3.53
CA ILE A 47 -0.51 -6.32 -3.30
C ILE A 47 0.21 -6.89 -4.52
N SER A 48 1.26 -7.67 -4.29
CA SER A 48 2.01 -8.35 -5.34
C SER A 48 1.12 -9.26 -6.18
N ARG A 49 1.53 -9.52 -7.42
CA ARG A 49 0.74 -10.31 -8.39
C ARG A 49 0.38 -11.70 -7.89
N ASN A 50 1.27 -12.34 -7.13
CA ASN A 50 1.02 -13.64 -6.52
C ASN A 50 0.18 -13.57 -5.22
N GLY A 51 -0.20 -12.37 -4.77
CA GLY A 51 -1.00 -12.14 -3.57
C GLY A 51 -0.28 -12.41 -2.26
N GLN A 52 1.05 -12.56 -2.26
CA GLN A 52 1.82 -12.94 -1.07
C GLN A 52 2.52 -11.77 -0.37
N LYS A 53 2.68 -10.63 -1.04
CA LYS A 53 3.34 -9.45 -0.50
C LYS A 53 2.41 -8.25 -0.57
N CYS A 54 2.44 -7.40 0.45
CA CYS A 54 1.68 -6.16 0.48
C CYS A 54 2.58 -5.01 0.87
N LEU A 55 2.65 -4.00 0.01
CA LEU A 55 3.26 -2.72 0.31
C LEU A 55 2.21 -1.77 0.84
N ILE A 56 2.54 -1.03 1.89
CA ILE A 56 1.78 0.14 2.34
C ILE A 56 2.77 1.29 2.48
N LYS A 57 2.47 2.39 1.83
CA LYS A 57 3.27 3.60 1.85
C LYS A 57 2.61 4.68 2.70
N THR A 58 3.42 5.40 3.43
CA THR A 58 3.08 6.69 4.06
C THR A 58 3.99 7.77 3.47
N TYR A 59 3.80 9.03 3.81
CA TYR A 59 4.75 10.09 3.42
C TYR A 59 6.17 9.87 3.96
N LYS A 60 6.34 9.04 4.99
CA LYS A 60 7.64 8.86 5.69
C LYS A 60 8.26 7.49 5.51
N ASN A 61 7.48 6.46 5.25
CA ASN A 61 7.96 5.08 5.25
C ASN A 61 7.22 4.22 4.23
N VAL A 62 7.89 3.15 3.82
CA VAL A 62 7.30 2.03 3.09
C VAL A 62 7.36 0.80 3.98
N PHE A 63 6.24 0.11 4.12
CA PHE A 63 6.05 -1.07 4.93
C PHE A 63 5.74 -2.27 4.06
N LEU A 64 6.36 -3.41 4.39
CA LEU A 64 6.14 -4.68 3.71
C LEU A 64 5.57 -5.70 4.70
N TRP A 65 4.46 -6.31 4.32
CA TRP A 65 3.98 -7.56 4.91
C TRP A 65 4.12 -8.68 3.89
N GLU A 66 4.54 -9.86 4.36
CA GLU A 66 4.65 -11.06 3.55
C GLU A 66 3.85 -12.17 4.20
N ARG A 67 3.13 -12.96 3.38
CA ARG A 67 2.37 -14.13 3.82
C ARG A 67 2.73 -15.36 3.00
N LYS A 68 2.56 -16.54 3.59
CA LYS A 68 2.55 -17.79 2.84
C LYS A 68 1.22 -17.90 2.07
N LYS A 69 1.19 -18.77 1.05
CA LYS A 69 0.03 -18.92 0.16
C LYS A 69 -1.29 -19.15 0.90
N ASP A 70 -1.26 -19.97 1.96
CA ASP A 70 -2.45 -20.37 2.71
C ASP A 70 -2.76 -19.50 3.94
N GLU A 71 -1.92 -18.49 4.21
CA GLU A 71 -2.14 -17.60 5.34
C GLU A 71 -3.15 -16.50 4.97
N LYS A 72 -4.03 -16.18 5.91
CA LYS A 72 -5.00 -15.09 5.74
C LYS A 72 -4.36 -13.73 6.04
N TRP A 73 -4.54 -12.77 5.17
CA TRP A 73 -4.07 -11.40 5.38
C TRP A 73 -4.45 -10.80 6.72
N LYS A 74 -5.63 -11.15 7.26
CA LYS A 74 -6.09 -10.68 8.57
C LYS A 74 -5.09 -10.99 9.69
N ASN A 75 -4.43 -12.15 9.64
CA ASN A 75 -3.44 -12.56 10.64
C ASN A 75 -2.10 -11.86 10.41
N ILE A 76 -1.75 -11.63 9.16
CA ILE A 76 -0.46 -11.02 8.79
C ILE A 76 -0.43 -9.53 9.14
N TRP A 77 -1.48 -8.81 8.87
CA TRP A 77 -1.54 -7.37 9.19
C TRP A 77 -1.61 -7.06 10.70
N SER A 78 -1.83 -8.06 11.54
CA SER A 78 -1.65 -7.91 13.00
C SER A 78 -0.18 -7.98 13.43
N GLN A 79 0.71 -8.47 12.57
CA GLN A 79 2.14 -8.56 12.82
C GLN A 79 2.87 -7.27 12.44
N ALA A 80 4.05 -7.06 13.03
CA ALA A 80 4.89 -5.93 12.66
C ALA A 80 5.42 -6.10 11.22
N PRO A 81 5.31 -5.05 10.38
CA PRO A 81 5.86 -5.09 9.03
C PRO A 81 7.38 -4.93 9.03
N LYS A 82 8.02 -5.34 7.94
CA LYS A 82 9.35 -4.85 7.61
C LYS A 82 9.26 -3.40 7.14
N ILE A 83 10.19 -2.57 7.58
CA ILE A 83 10.37 -1.22 7.06
C ILE A 83 11.38 -1.31 5.91
N LEU A 84 10.97 -0.88 4.74
CA LEU A 84 11.81 -0.87 3.56
C LEU A 84 12.53 0.47 3.37
N LYS A 85 13.61 0.46 2.58
CA LYS A 85 14.33 1.69 2.21
C LYS A 85 13.41 2.62 1.43
N TYR A 86 13.36 3.87 1.84
CA TYR A 86 12.55 4.90 1.19
C TYR A 86 13.13 6.28 1.47
N ILE A 87 13.25 7.10 0.45
CA ILE A 87 13.57 8.52 0.56
C ILE A 87 12.24 9.28 0.55
N PRO A 88 11.86 9.94 1.66
CA PRO A 88 10.58 10.63 1.72
C PRO A 88 10.43 11.69 0.63
N GLU A 89 9.27 11.66 -0.02
CA GLU A 89 8.85 12.59 -1.07
C GLU A 89 7.75 13.49 -0.51
N SER A 90 7.70 14.77 -0.91
CA SER A 90 6.75 15.76 -0.36
C SER A 90 5.29 15.36 -0.60
N GLN A 91 4.96 14.92 -1.81
CA GLN A 91 3.64 14.45 -2.25
C GLN A 91 3.72 13.02 -2.82
N GLY A 92 4.51 12.16 -2.17
CA GLY A 92 4.70 10.79 -2.60
C GLY A 92 3.45 9.93 -2.38
N GLU A 93 2.56 9.82 -3.36
CA GLU A 93 1.29 9.11 -3.24
C GLU A 93 1.24 7.80 -4.02
N ALA A 94 2.17 7.56 -4.94
CA ALA A 94 2.23 6.33 -5.72
C ALA A 94 3.27 5.35 -5.19
N ILE A 95 2.94 4.06 -5.24
CA ILE A 95 3.86 2.94 -5.01
C ILE A 95 3.39 1.74 -5.83
N CYS A 96 4.32 1.04 -6.48
CA CYS A 96 4.03 -0.21 -7.17
C CYS A 96 5.21 -1.18 -7.13
N TRP A 97 4.92 -2.48 -7.30
CA TRP A 97 5.93 -3.52 -7.49
C TRP A 97 6.53 -3.45 -8.91
N SER A 98 7.79 -3.86 -9.05
CA SER A 98 8.30 -4.32 -10.34
C SER A 98 7.63 -5.65 -10.75
N ASN A 99 7.62 -5.94 -12.05
CA ASN A 99 6.99 -7.17 -12.58
C ASN A 99 7.57 -8.46 -11.96
N ASP A 100 8.85 -8.45 -11.61
CA ASP A 100 9.57 -9.55 -10.97
C ASP A 100 9.47 -9.55 -9.44
N GLU A 101 8.80 -8.56 -8.86
CA GLU A 101 8.63 -8.36 -7.41
C GLU A 101 9.96 -8.28 -6.61
N ASN A 102 11.07 -7.97 -7.28
CA ASN A 102 12.38 -7.77 -6.66
C ASN A 102 12.66 -6.30 -6.33
N ALA A 103 11.85 -5.41 -6.86
CA ALA A 103 11.94 -3.98 -6.63
C ALA A 103 10.54 -3.37 -6.46
N TYR A 104 10.50 -2.15 -5.98
CA TYR A 104 9.30 -1.31 -5.97
C TYR A 104 9.67 0.09 -6.42
N PHE A 105 8.68 0.79 -6.94
CA PHE A 105 8.80 2.15 -7.44
C PHE A 105 7.93 3.08 -6.61
N THR A 106 8.38 4.31 -6.44
CA THR A 106 7.58 5.40 -5.90
C THR A 106 7.64 6.61 -6.81
N LEU A 107 6.58 7.39 -6.79
CA LEU A 107 6.44 8.63 -7.55
C LEU A 107 5.70 9.65 -6.69
N SER A 108 6.17 10.88 -6.70
CA SER A 108 5.52 12.02 -6.07
C SER A 108 4.62 12.73 -7.06
N GLU A 109 3.52 13.31 -6.59
CA GLU A 109 2.80 14.33 -7.35
C GLU A 109 3.64 15.60 -7.43
N ASN A 110 3.43 16.38 -8.49
CA ASN A 110 4.06 17.67 -8.65
C ASN A 110 3.17 18.78 -8.09
N GLU A 111 3.66 19.53 -7.13
CA GLU A 111 2.97 20.72 -6.62
C GLU A 111 3.08 21.91 -7.59
N ASN A 112 4.09 21.90 -8.48
CA ASN A 112 4.34 22.96 -9.46
C ASN A 112 4.51 22.33 -10.85
N SER A 113 3.70 22.75 -11.82
CA SER A 113 3.64 22.21 -13.18
C SER A 113 4.97 22.18 -13.96
N ASP A 114 5.98 22.91 -13.49
CA ASP A 114 7.23 23.13 -14.21
C ASP A 114 8.41 22.29 -13.70
N GLN A 115 8.20 21.40 -12.72
CA GLN A 115 9.27 20.51 -12.21
C GLN A 115 9.12 19.08 -12.71
N GLU A 116 10.21 18.52 -13.22
CA GLU A 116 10.28 17.10 -13.55
C GLU A 116 10.10 16.25 -12.29
N GLN A 117 9.29 15.21 -12.38
CA GLN A 117 9.11 14.25 -11.30
C GLN A 117 10.05 13.06 -11.46
N ASN A 118 10.68 12.68 -10.37
CA ASN A 118 11.58 11.54 -10.34
C ASN A 118 10.83 10.25 -9.98
N LEU A 119 10.95 9.24 -10.84
CA LEU A 119 10.56 7.88 -10.51
C LEU A 119 11.71 7.21 -9.74
N PHE A 120 11.48 6.89 -8.48
CA PHE A 120 12.47 6.18 -7.66
C PHE A 120 12.25 4.67 -7.74
N LYS A 121 13.35 3.94 -7.93
CA LYS A 121 13.39 2.47 -7.89
C LYS A 121 14.19 2.02 -6.67
N TYR A 122 13.61 1.14 -5.88
CA TYR A 122 14.25 0.54 -4.70
C TYR A 122 14.30 -0.97 -4.85
N LEU A 123 15.44 -1.58 -4.54
CA LEU A 123 15.55 -3.02 -4.47
C LEU A 123 14.94 -3.52 -3.15
N LYS A 124 14.18 -4.60 -3.22
CA LYS A 124 13.69 -5.31 -2.05
C LYS A 124 14.83 -6.17 -1.50
N ASN A 125 15.56 -5.67 -0.55
CA ASN A 125 16.57 -6.43 0.21
C ASN A 125 15.98 -6.99 1.48
#